data_50430ab2410caf14f78f830dcd6d7201
#
_entry.id   50430ab2410caf14f78f830dcd6d7201
#
_cell.length_a   1.000
_cell.length_b   1.000
_cell.length_c   1.000
_cell.angle_alpha   90.00
_cell.angle_beta   90.00
_cell.angle_gamma   90.00
#
_symmetry.space_group_name_H-M   'P 1'
#
loop_
_entity.id
_entity.type
_entity.pdbx_description
1 polymer ?
#
loop_
_entity_poly.entity_id
_entity_poly.type
_entity_poly.pdbx_seq_one_letter_code
_entity_poly.pdbx_strand_id
1 'polypeptide(L)'
;KNLGKDKIFVEAGGSHPDDQNNTSLLEKHGWSGLIVEPKLQYNDLYKRDRPKTIVENYVLVPNEYNNDTIDGDFSHYMMGGVVNIHNLDWNPSPHNAIQLSKLLTKHNMTEVHFMSLDVEGYEEQVLKGIDFDKVFFHVIDVENHGQIGVVQDFSFLNDFGFEKVGIVANSHEIYINKKSPFKDTFVF
;
A
#
# COMPACT_ATOMS: atom_id res chain seq x y z
N LYS A 1 20.20 14.42 -1.68
CA LYS A 1 20.72 13.18 -2.31
C LYS A 1 19.77 12.82 -3.44
N ASN A 2 20.32 12.38 -4.58
CA ASN A 2 19.56 12.09 -5.78
C ASN A 2 18.73 10.82 -5.52
N LEU A 3 17.39 10.93 -5.42
CA LEU A 3 16.49 9.80 -5.19
C LEU A 3 16.47 8.79 -6.36
N GLY A 4 17.25 9.04 -7.41
CA GLY A 4 17.29 8.24 -8.63
C GLY A 4 16.08 8.50 -9.53
N LYS A 5 16.27 8.45 -10.84
CA LYS A 5 15.19 8.40 -11.82
C LYS A 5 14.78 6.94 -12.04
N ASP A 6 13.59 6.74 -12.56
CA ASP A 6 13.06 5.43 -12.98
C ASP A 6 12.85 4.43 -11.82
N LYS A 7 12.54 4.93 -10.64
CA LYS A 7 12.15 4.13 -9.48
C LYS A 7 10.65 3.87 -9.50
N ILE A 8 10.26 2.74 -8.89
CA ILE A 8 8.85 2.29 -8.84
C ILE A 8 8.35 2.34 -7.40
N PHE A 9 7.19 2.94 -7.22
CA PHE A 9 6.44 2.86 -5.97
C PHE A 9 5.14 2.07 -6.16
N VAL A 10 4.63 1.55 -5.06
CA VAL A 10 3.26 1.02 -4.92
C VAL A 10 2.62 1.71 -3.73
N GLU A 11 1.40 2.16 -3.87
CA GLU A 11 0.60 2.71 -2.77
C GLU A 11 -0.75 2.01 -2.73
N ALA A 12 -1.09 1.46 -1.58
CA ALA A 12 -2.41 0.90 -1.31
C ALA A 12 -3.12 1.77 -0.28
N GLY A 13 -4.35 2.20 -0.61
CA GLY A 13 -5.07 3.23 0.12
C GLY A 13 -4.68 4.64 -0.31
N GLY A 14 -4.52 4.86 -1.62
CA GLY A 14 -4.01 6.13 -2.17
C GLY A 14 -4.93 7.33 -2.00
N SER A 15 -6.22 7.12 -1.76
CA SER A 15 -7.22 8.18 -1.57
C SER A 15 -7.08 9.34 -2.57
N HIS A 16 -6.92 10.58 -2.10
CA HIS A 16 -6.74 11.76 -2.95
C HIS A 16 -5.31 11.84 -3.51
N PRO A 17 -5.09 12.25 -4.79
CA PRO A 17 -3.76 12.21 -5.44
C PRO A 17 -2.68 13.09 -4.79
N ASP A 18 -3.06 14.13 -4.06
CA ASP A 18 -2.13 15.10 -3.43
C ASP A 18 -2.37 15.29 -1.92
N ASP A 19 -3.62 15.16 -1.46
CA ASP A 19 -3.96 15.40 -0.06
C ASP A 19 -3.71 14.15 0.77
N GLN A 20 -2.80 14.24 1.74
CA GLN A 20 -2.35 13.14 2.59
C GLN A 20 -1.88 11.90 1.80
N ASN A 21 -1.32 12.10 0.62
CA ASN A 21 -0.83 11.04 -0.25
C ASN A 21 0.66 10.80 -0.05
N ASN A 22 1.03 9.57 0.30
CA ASN A 22 2.39 9.22 0.71
C ASN A 22 3.39 9.16 -0.45
N THR A 23 2.93 9.04 -1.71
CA THR A 23 3.80 8.88 -2.89
C THR A 23 3.78 10.04 -3.87
N SER A 24 2.95 11.07 -3.67
CA SER A 24 2.85 12.20 -4.60
C SER A 24 4.19 12.92 -4.79
N LEU A 25 4.98 13.05 -3.72
CA LEU A 25 6.31 13.65 -3.79
C LEU A 25 7.29 12.79 -4.60
N LEU A 26 7.17 11.46 -4.57
CA LEU A 26 8.04 10.55 -5.33
C LEU A 26 7.83 10.74 -6.84
N GLU A 27 6.57 10.84 -7.30
CA GLU A 27 6.28 11.12 -8.71
C GLU A 27 6.83 12.47 -9.16
N LYS A 28 6.71 13.52 -8.33
CA LYS A 28 7.32 14.85 -8.59
C LYS A 28 8.84 14.77 -8.75
N HIS A 29 9.49 13.76 -8.15
CA HIS A 29 10.92 13.48 -8.31
C HIS A 29 11.25 12.50 -9.44
N GLY A 30 10.27 12.14 -10.27
CA GLY A 30 10.48 11.34 -11.48
C GLY A 30 10.29 9.84 -11.30
N TRP A 31 9.71 9.39 -10.19
CA TRP A 31 9.28 8.02 -10.00
C TRP A 31 7.98 7.77 -10.78
N SER A 32 7.68 6.51 -11.02
CA SER A 32 6.39 6.04 -11.52
C SER A 32 5.87 4.94 -10.60
N GLY A 33 4.59 4.60 -10.70
CA GLY A 33 4.09 3.56 -9.81
C GLY A 33 2.65 3.15 -10.04
N LEU A 34 2.20 2.33 -9.10
CA LEU A 34 0.86 1.79 -9.02
C LEU A 34 0.20 2.29 -7.74
N ILE A 35 -1.00 2.82 -7.89
CA ILE A 35 -1.91 3.12 -6.78
C ILE A 35 -3.08 2.15 -6.84
N VAL A 36 -3.42 1.56 -5.71
CA VAL A 36 -4.62 0.75 -5.54
C VAL A 36 -5.56 1.48 -4.60
N GLU A 37 -6.68 1.95 -5.17
CA GLU A 37 -7.69 2.74 -4.47
C GLU A 37 -9.08 2.29 -4.92
N PRO A 38 -9.93 1.74 -4.04
CA PRO A 38 -11.26 1.27 -4.43
C PRO A 38 -12.21 2.37 -4.90
N LYS A 39 -12.00 3.62 -4.47
CA LYS A 39 -12.88 4.75 -4.80
C LYS A 39 -12.66 5.26 -6.22
N LEU A 40 -13.62 5.05 -7.10
CA LEU A 40 -13.60 5.53 -8.49
C LEU A 40 -13.59 7.06 -8.63
N GLN A 41 -14.08 7.77 -7.62
CA GLN A 41 -14.22 9.24 -7.66
C GLN A 41 -12.88 9.98 -7.82
N TYR A 42 -11.76 9.36 -7.48
CA TYR A 42 -10.45 9.98 -7.59
C TYR A 42 -9.76 9.75 -8.95
N ASN A 43 -10.29 8.88 -9.82
CA ASN A 43 -9.63 8.49 -11.06
C ASN A 43 -9.31 9.67 -11.98
N ASP A 44 -10.25 10.61 -12.14
CA ASP A 44 -10.01 11.76 -13.02
C ASP A 44 -9.01 12.75 -12.42
N LEU A 45 -8.95 12.86 -11.11
CA LEU A 45 -7.93 13.63 -10.42
C LEU A 45 -6.55 13.00 -10.60
N TYR A 46 -6.41 11.68 -10.44
CA TYR A 46 -5.17 10.97 -10.70
C TYR A 46 -4.69 11.12 -12.13
N LYS A 47 -5.57 10.95 -13.12
CA LYS A 47 -5.23 11.14 -14.56
C LYS A 47 -4.72 12.55 -14.85
N ARG A 48 -5.29 13.57 -14.20
CA ARG A 48 -4.90 14.97 -14.35
C ARG A 48 -3.60 15.30 -13.65
N ASP A 49 -3.47 14.91 -12.38
CA ASP A 49 -2.44 15.40 -11.47
C ASP A 49 -1.25 14.44 -11.35
N ARG A 50 -1.46 13.14 -11.64
CA ARG A 50 -0.47 12.06 -11.53
C ARG A 50 -0.40 11.19 -12.79
N PRO A 51 -0.06 11.76 -13.95
CA PRO A 51 -0.17 11.07 -15.26
C PRO A 51 0.81 9.90 -15.44
N LYS A 52 1.83 9.77 -14.60
CA LYS A 52 2.78 8.65 -14.62
C LYS A 52 2.38 7.49 -13.70
N THR A 53 1.31 7.66 -12.96
CA THR A 53 0.81 6.68 -12.00
C THR A 53 -0.30 5.85 -12.63
N ILE A 54 -0.18 4.54 -12.51
CA ILE A 54 -1.26 3.59 -12.84
C ILE A 54 -2.21 3.56 -11.63
N VAL A 55 -3.51 3.66 -11.89
CA VAL A 55 -4.54 3.55 -10.84
C VAL A 55 -5.40 2.33 -11.10
N GLU A 56 -5.52 1.47 -10.10
CA GLU A 56 -6.36 0.27 -10.10
C GLU A 56 -7.41 0.36 -9.00
N ASN A 57 -8.67 0.13 -9.37
CA ASN A 57 -9.78 0.26 -8.44
C ASN A 57 -10.20 -1.12 -7.90
N TYR A 58 -9.47 -1.56 -6.90
CA TYR A 58 -9.69 -2.84 -6.21
C TYR A 58 -9.50 -2.67 -4.71
N VAL A 59 -10.11 -3.57 -3.96
CA VAL A 59 -9.71 -3.87 -2.59
C VAL A 59 -8.68 -4.99 -2.64
N LEU A 60 -7.55 -4.79 -1.97
CA LEU A 60 -6.50 -5.80 -1.89
C LEU A 60 -6.85 -6.87 -0.85
N VAL A 61 -6.62 -8.13 -1.21
CA VAL A 61 -6.96 -9.30 -0.38
C VAL A 61 -5.80 -10.29 -0.30
N PRO A 62 -5.77 -11.20 0.71
CA PRO A 62 -4.73 -12.21 0.84
C PRO A 62 -4.80 -13.27 -0.27
N ASN A 63 -3.73 -14.07 -0.42
CA ASN A 63 -3.61 -15.06 -1.48
C ASN A 63 -4.67 -16.17 -1.43
N GLU A 64 -5.13 -16.53 -0.24
CA GLU A 64 -6.16 -17.53 -0.01
C GLU A 64 -7.60 -17.04 -0.27
N TYR A 65 -7.78 -15.74 -0.53
CA TYR A 65 -9.10 -15.18 -0.83
C TYR A 65 -9.52 -15.53 -2.26
N ASN A 66 -10.68 -16.21 -2.41
CA ASN A 66 -11.10 -16.80 -3.67
C ASN A 66 -12.34 -16.14 -4.30
N ASN A 67 -12.90 -15.11 -3.69
CA ASN A 67 -14.04 -14.38 -4.25
C ASN A 67 -13.54 -13.18 -5.09
N ASP A 68 -14.34 -12.80 -6.09
CA ASP A 68 -14.04 -11.64 -6.94
C ASP A 68 -14.42 -10.30 -6.27
N THR A 69 -15.18 -10.35 -5.19
CA THR A 69 -15.62 -9.16 -4.44
C THR A 69 -15.47 -9.36 -2.94
N ILE A 70 -15.32 -8.25 -2.22
CA ILE A 70 -15.30 -8.18 -0.75
C ILE A 70 -16.16 -7.00 -0.31
N ASP A 71 -16.88 -7.17 0.80
CA ASP A 71 -17.67 -6.08 1.38
C ASP A 71 -16.77 -5.10 2.15
N GLY A 72 -16.99 -3.82 1.92
CA GLY A 72 -16.31 -2.74 2.61
C GLY A 72 -17.11 -1.44 2.53
N ASP A 73 -16.88 -0.53 3.45
CA ASP A 73 -17.46 0.80 3.41
C ASP A 73 -16.37 1.84 3.12
N PHE A 74 -16.43 2.41 1.94
CA PHE A 74 -15.53 3.46 1.45
C PHE A 74 -16.24 4.80 1.29
N SER A 75 -17.41 4.99 1.92
CA SER A 75 -18.19 6.23 1.89
C SER A 75 -17.57 7.34 2.74
N HIS A 76 -16.86 6.98 3.80
CA HIS A 76 -16.16 7.91 4.67
C HIS A 76 -14.86 8.39 4.02
N TYR A 77 -14.56 9.69 4.14
CA TYR A 77 -13.51 10.37 3.35
C TYR A 77 -12.18 9.59 3.32
N MET A 78 -11.40 9.55 4.38
CA MET A 78 -10.11 8.84 4.41
C MET A 78 -10.13 7.60 5.32
N MET A 79 -11.22 7.34 6.02
CA MET A 79 -11.36 6.30 7.02
C MET A 79 -12.21 5.12 6.54
N GLY A 80 -12.32 4.92 5.23
CA GLY A 80 -13.09 3.82 4.66
C GLY A 80 -12.24 2.58 4.49
N GLY A 81 -12.80 1.39 4.77
CA GLY A 81 -12.04 0.16 4.67
C GLY A 81 -12.91 -1.09 4.61
N VAL A 82 -12.28 -2.24 4.75
CA VAL A 82 -12.91 -3.56 4.90
C VAL A 82 -13.30 -3.81 6.37
N VAL A 83 -12.65 -3.13 7.29
CA VAL A 83 -12.85 -3.26 8.74
C VAL A 83 -13.27 -1.90 9.31
N ASN A 84 -14.28 -1.88 10.16
CA ASN A 84 -14.73 -0.66 10.84
C ASN A 84 -13.89 -0.38 12.10
N ILE A 85 -12.65 0.01 11.92
CA ILE A 85 -11.73 0.30 13.05
C ILE A 85 -12.05 1.62 13.76
N HIS A 86 -12.72 2.55 13.07
CA HIS A 86 -13.04 3.87 13.59
C HIS A 86 -14.41 3.95 14.26
N ASN A 87 -15.16 2.82 14.34
CA ASN A 87 -16.51 2.77 14.88
C ASN A 87 -17.48 3.77 14.22
N LEU A 88 -17.34 3.94 12.92
CA LEU A 88 -18.18 4.80 12.11
C LEU A 88 -19.56 4.15 11.85
N ASP A 89 -20.48 4.95 11.36
CA ASP A 89 -21.76 4.46 10.84
C ASP A 89 -21.47 3.62 9.59
N TRP A 90 -21.56 2.28 9.73
CA TRP A 90 -21.02 1.31 8.79
C TRP A 90 -22.09 0.80 7.83
N ASN A 91 -21.90 1.08 6.54
CA ASN A 91 -22.77 0.64 5.47
C ASN A 91 -21.98 -0.05 4.34
N PRO A 92 -21.51 -1.29 4.54
CA PRO A 92 -20.67 -1.99 3.59
C PRO A 92 -21.42 -2.34 2.30
N SER A 93 -20.69 -2.33 1.20
CA SER A 93 -21.14 -2.77 -0.12
C SER A 93 -20.04 -3.57 -0.82
N PRO A 94 -20.38 -4.42 -1.82
CA PRO A 94 -19.38 -5.22 -2.51
C PRO A 94 -18.50 -4.37 -3.41
N HIS A 95 -17.17 -4.61 -3.30
CA HIS A 95 -16.14 -4.00 -4.14
C HIS A 95 -15.30 -5.10 -4.80
N ASN A 96 -14.77 -4.81 -5.99
CA ASN A 96 -13.88 -5.74 -6.68
C ASN A 96 -12.64 -6.03 -5.82
N ALA A 97 -12.29 -7.30 -5.70
CA ALA A 97 -11.17 -7.78 -4.88
C ALA A 97 -10.07 -8.41 -5.74
N ILE A 98 -8.82 -8.19 -5.37
CA ILE A 98 -7.68 -8.79 -6.07
C ILE A 98 -6.46 -8.90 -5.14
N GLN A 99 -5.62 -9.90 -5.35
CA GLN A 99 -4.33 -10.01 -4.70
C GLN A 99 -3.33 -9.02 -5.32
N LEU A 100 -2.50 -8.37 -4.50
CA LEU A 100 -1.51 -7.41 -5.00
C LEU A 100 -0.55 -8.05 -6.01
N SER A 101 -0.14 -9.30 -5.80
CA SER A 101 0.71 -10.05 -6.73
C SER A 101 0.13 -10.18 -8.14
N LYS A 102 -1.19 -10.28 -8.27
CA LYS A 102 -1.85 -10.32 -9.60
C LYS A 102 -1.74 -8.96 -10.31
N LEU A 103 -1.91 -7.85 -9.58
CA LEU A 103 -1.73 -6.51 -10.16
C LEU A 103 -0.28 -6.26 -10.56
N LEU A 104 0.67 -6.61 -9.71
CA LEU A 104 2.10 -6.47 -10.02
C LEU A 104 2.48 -7.28 -11.26
N THR A 105 1.95 -8.51 -11.40
CA THR A 105 2.15 -9.34 -12.59
C THR A 105 1.50 -8.69 -13.84
N LYS A 106 0.27 -8.21 -13.72
CA LYS A 106 -0.46 -7.51 -14.80
C LYS A 106 0.35 -6.34 -15.37
N HIS A 107 1.06 -5.62 -14.51
CA HIS A 107 1.86 -4.45 -14.89
C HIS A 107 3.35 -4.74 -15.07
N ASN A 108 3.77 -6.03 -15.08
CA ASN A 108 5.17 -6.46 -15.22
C ASN A 108 6.11 -5.83 -14.18
N MET A 109 5.62 -5.61 -12.96
CA MET A 109 6.40 -5.06 -11.84
C MET A 109 7.05 -6.19 -11.06
N THR A 110 8.36 -6.37 -11.23
CA THR A 110 9.16 -7.39 -10.52
C THR A 110 10.03 -6.78 -9.43
N GLU A 111 10.12 -5.46 -9.36
CA GLU A 111 10.88 -4.71 -8.36
C GLU A 111 10.07 -3.48 -7.94
N VAL A 112 9.92 -3.28 -6.63
CA VAL A 112 9.24 -2.13 -6.01
C VAL A 112 10.22 -1.46 -5.04
N HIS A 113 10.52 -0.19 -5.28
CA HIS A 113 11.50 0.53 -4.48
C HIS A 113 10.91 1.06 -3.16
N PHE A 114 9.64 1.43 -3.18
CA PHE A 114 8.91 1.88 -2.02
C PHE A 114 7.45 1.45 -2.11
N MET A 115 6.95 0.83 -1.06
CA MET A 115 5.52 0.54 -0.88
C MET A 115 5.01 1.33 0.31
N SER A 116 3.90 2.05 0.12
CA SER A 116 3.09 2.60 1.19
C SER A 116 1.81 1.79 1.31
N LEU A 117 1.50 1.35 2.51
CA LEU A 117 0.34 0.52 2.82
C LEU A 117 -0.44 1.12 3.98
N ASP A 118 -1.60 1.67 3.66
CA ASP A 118 -2.50 2.35 4.57
C ASP A 118 -3.94 2.07 4.10
N VAL A 119 -4.53 1.01 4.63
CA VAL A 119 -5.84 0.47 4.20
C VAL A 119 -6.81 0.28 5.36
N GLU A 120 -6.58 1.07 6.42
CA GLU A 120 -7.50 1.21 7.53
C GLU A 120 -7.81 -0.13 8.24
N GLY A 121 -6.74 -0.81 8.68
CA GLY A 121 -6.81 -2.01 9.51
C GLY A 121 -6.81 -3.35 8.77
N TYR A 122 -6.55 -3.36 7.47
CA TYR A 122 -6.48 -4.59 6.66
C TYR A 122 -5.08 -4.86 6.09
N GLU A 123 -4.05 -4.19 6.60
CA GLU A 123 -2.66 -4.18 6.08
C GLU A 123 -2.03 -5.57 6.12
N GLU A 124 -2.19 -6.29 7.22
CA GLU A 124 -1.68 -7.66 7.36
C GLU A 124 -2.23 -8.59 6.27
N GLN A 125 -3.51 -8.45 5.93
CA GLN A 125 -4.15 -9.26 4.90
C GLN A 125 -3.66 -8.89 3.50
N VAL A 126 -3.43 -7.60 3.23
CA VAL A 126 -2.83 -7.14 1.98
C VAL A 126 -1.43 -7.70 1.80
N LEU A 127 -0.59 -7.64 2.83
CA LEU A 127 0.78 -8.19 2.79
C LEU A 127 0.79 -9.72 2.53
N LYS A 128 -0.19 -10.45 3.05
CA LYS A 128 -0.41 -11.88 2.74
C LYS A 128 -0.88 -12.14 1.29
N GLY A 129 -1.26 -11.11 0.57
CA GLY A 129 -1.57 -11.13 -0.86
C GLY A 129 -0.35 -10.91 -1.77
N ILE A 130 0.86 -10.80 -1.19
CA ILE A 130 2.11 -10.61 -1.91
C ILE A 130 2.86 -11.94 -2.05
N ASP A 131 3.33 -12.21 -3.27
CA ASP A 131 4.29 -13.27 -3.57
C ASP A 131 5.71 -12.67 -3.58
N PHE A 132 6.36 -12.66 -2.42
CA PHE A 132 7.69 -12.09 -2.24
C PHE A 132 8.80 -12.86 -2.98
N ASP A 133 8.52 -14.04 -3.50
CA ASP A 133 9.47 -14.77 -4.35
C ASP A 133 9.48 -14.24 -5.79
N LYS A 134 8.39 -13.59 -6.22
CA LYS A 134 8.26 -13.04 -7.59
C LYS A 134 8.57 -11.55 -7.69
N VAL A 135 8.38 -10.80 -6.61
CA VAL A 135 8.57 -9.36 -6.61
C VAL A 135 9.49 -8.95 -5.48
N PHE A 136 10.54 -8.22 -5.81
CA PHE A 136 11.48 -7.70 -4.84
C PHE A 136 11.03 -6.32 -4.35
N PHE A 137 10.80 -6.20 -3.05
CA PHE A 137 10.52 -4.92 -2.40
C PHE A 137 11.75 -4.45 -1.62
N HIS A 138 12.12 -3.18 -1.79
CA HIS A 138 13.22 -2.56 -1.05
C HIS A 138 12.77 -2.05 0.31
N VAL A 139 11.69 -1.28 0.34
CA VAL A 139 11.13 -0.65 1.54
C VAL A 139 9.62 -0.81 1.55
N ILE A 140 9.08 -1.18 2.70
CA ILE A 140 7.65 -1.20 2.98
C ILE A 140 7.40 -0.27 4.16
N ASP A 141 6.54 0.72 3.95
CA ASP A 141 5.93 1.56 4.95
C ASP A 141 4.51 1.05 5.18
N VAL A 142 4.22 0.59 6.38
CA VAL A 142 2.91 0.02 6.71
C VAL A 142 2.32 0.69 7.94
N GLU A 143 1.07 1.16 7.82
CA GLU A 143 0.34 1.69 8.95
C GLU A 143 -0.05 0.58 9.93
N ASN A 144 0.12 0.84 11.23
CA ASN A 144 -0.23 -0.08 12.30
C ASN A 144 -1.14 0.60 13.32
N HIS A 145 -2.39 0.19 13.33
CA HIS A 145 -3.44 0.74 14.21
C HIS A 145 -3.42 0.15 15.64
N GLY A 146 -2.33 -0.43 16.09
CA GLY A 146 -2.20 -1.00 17.43
C GLY A 146 -2.56 -0.03 18.57
N GLN A 147 -2.41 1.27 18.34
CA GLN A 147 -2.76 2.31 19.31
C GLN A 147 -4.28 2.43 19.55
N ILE A 148 -5.11 2.07 18.57
CA ILE A 148 -6.58 2.06 18.67
C ILE A 148 -7.17 0.66 18.88
N GLY A 149 -6.30 -0.32 19.22
CA GLY A 149 -6.71 -1.67 19.60
C GLY A 149 -6.84 -2.67 18.45
N VAL A 150 -6.47 -2.29 17.21
CA VAL A 150 -6.39 -3.21 16.07
C VAL A 150 -5.01 -3.85 16.07
N VAL A 151 -4.94 -5.09 16.51
CA VAL A 151 -3.66 -5.83 16.59
C VAL A 151 -3.37 -6.47 15.24
N GLN A 152 -2.29 -6.04 14.60
CA GLN A 152 -1.74 -6.64 13.39
C GLN A 152 -0.31 -7.10 13.66
N ASP A 153 0.07 -8.24 13.10
CA ASP A 153 1.42 -8.80 13.26
C ASP A 153 2.12 -8.87 11.90
N PHE A 154 3.12 -8.04 11.72
CA PHE A 154 3.96 -8.01 10.52
C PHE A 154 5.29 -8.76 10.70
N SER A 155 5.46 -9.51 11.80
CA SER A 155 6.70 -10.24 12.09
C SER A 155 7.08 -11.27 11.02
N PHE A 156 6.08 -11.81 10.30
CA PHE A 156 6.32 -12.72 9.17
C PHE A 156 7.15 -12.11 8.03
N LEU A 157 7.21 -10.78 7.91
CA LEU A 157 8.08 -10.11 6.95
C LEU A 157 9.57 -10.45 7.17
N ASN A 158 9.96 -10.84 8.39
CA ASN A 158 11.33 -11.28 8.68
C ASN A 158 11.71 -12.54 7.87
N ASP A 159 10.75 -13.44 7.61
CA ASP A 159 10.97 -14.66 6.85
C ASP A 159 11.28 -14.36 5.37
N PHE A 160 10.82 -13.23 4.87
CA PHE A 160 11.10 -12.71 3.53
C PHE A 160 12.32 -11.78 3.48
N GLY A 161 13.07 -11.67 4.58
CA GLY A 161 14.32 -10.93 4.65
C GLY A 161 14.17 -9.45 4.99
N PHE A 162 13.01 -9.01 5.44
CA PHE A 162 12.84 -7.64 5.94
C PHE A 162 13.29 -7.51 7.39
N GLU A 163 13.63 -6.28 7.78
CA GLU A 163 13.81 -5.89 9.18
C GLU A 163 13.07 -4.58 9.44
N LYS A 164 12.42 -4.49 10.59
CA LYS A 164 11.82 -3.25 11.05
C LYS A 164 12.92 -2.31 11.51
N VAL A 165 12.99 -1.13 10.93
CA VAL A 165 14.04 -0.14 11.20
C VAL A 165 13.55 1.07 11.98
N GLY A 166 12.24 1.30 12.03
CA GLY A 166 11.69 2.43 12.79
C GLY A 166 10.18 2.54 12.72
N ILE A 167 9.69 3.55 13.42
CA ILE A 167 8.29 3.99 13.37
C ILE A 167 8.30 5.48 13.04
N VAL A 168 7.48 5.90 12.09
CA VAL A 168 7.26 7.30 11.72
C VAL A 168 5.80 7.69 11.94
N ALA A 169 5.55 8.96 12.16
CA ALA A 169 4.21 9.52 12.42
C ALA A 169 3.39 8.76 13.49
N ASN A 170 4.07 8.08 14.43
CA ASN A 170 3.52 7.28 15.54
C ASN A 170 2.74 6.00 15.15
N SER A 171 2.41 5.78 13.89
CA SER A 171 1.63 4.62 13.44
C SER A 171 2.27 3.85 12.28
N HIS A 172 3.16 4.46 11.51
CA HIS A 172 3.77 3.81 10.36
C HIS A 172 5.04 3.07 10.72
N GLU A 173 5.06 1.76 10.50
CA GLU A 173 6.24 0.89 10.69
C GLU A 173 7.02 0.77 9.38
N ILE A 174 8.32 1.04 9.44
CA ILE A 174 9.20 0.98 8.26
C ILE A 174 9.98 -0.33 8.28
N TYR A 175 9.83 -1.09 7.21
CA TYR A 175 10.54 -2.34 6.95
C TYR A 175 11.48 -2.20 5.77
N ILE A 176 12.73 -2.63 5.92
CA ILE A 176 13.74 -2.61 4.84
C ILE A 176 14.19 -4.04 4.56
N ASN A 177 14.24 -4.38 3.27
CA ASN A 177 14.79 -5.66 2.86
C ASN A 177 16.32 -5.65 3.05
N LYS A 178 16.86 -6.62 3.79
CA LYS A 178 18.29 -6.77 4.11
C LYS A 178 19.17 -6.93 2.87
N LYS A 179 18.60 -7.38 1.74
CA LYS A 179 19.28 -7.48 0.44
C LYS A 179 19.22 -6.17 -0.36
N SER A 180 18.49 -5.16 0.12
CA SER A 180 18.41 -3.87 -0.57
C SER A 180 19.77 -3.17 -0.58
N PRO A 181 20.25 -2.68 -1.73
CA PRO A 181 21.47 -1.87 -1.77
C PRO A 181 21.31 -0.51 -1.09
N PHE A 182 20.08 -0.14 -0.71
CA PHE A 182 19.76 1.12 -0.06
C PHE A 182 19.64 1.01 1.46
N LYS A 183 19.81 -0.20 2.05
CA LYS A 183 19.59 -0.45 3.49
C LYS A 183 20.36 0.51 4.40
N ASP A 184 21.61 0.84 4.04
CA ASP A 184 22.48 1.69 4.85
C ASP A 184 22.28 3.20 4.57
N THR A 185 21.33 3.57 3.71
CA THR A 185 21.05 4.98 3.37
C THR A 185 19.92 5.58 4.21
N PHE A 186 19.17 4.75 4.89
CA PHE A 186 18.12 5.19 5.79
C PHE A 186 18.69 5.43 7.18
N VAL A 187 18.62 6.67 7.64
CA VAL A 187 18.99 7.08 9.00
C VAL A 187 17.68 7.60 9.63
N PHE A 188 17.18 6.91 10.62
CA PHE A 188 16.00 7.29 11.39
C PHE A 188 16.41 7.94 12.71
#